data_a38bff24c42c9b0cf9fd36ac7cb1a8fe
#
_entry.id   a38bff24c42c9b0cf9fd36ac7cb1a8fe
#
_cell.length_a   1.000
_cell.length_b   1.000
_cell.length_c   1.000
_cell.angle_alpha   90.00
_cell.angle_beta   90.00
_cell.angle_gamma   90.00
#
_symmetry.space_group_name_H-M   'P 1'
#
loop_
_entity.id
_entity.type
_entity.pdbx_description
1 polymer ?
#
loop_
_entity_poly.entity_id
_entity_poly.type
_entity_poly.pdbx_seq_one_letter_code
_entity_poly.pdbx_strand_id
1 'polypeptide(L)'
;MRILLVNPNRYRTPPTPPLALEYLQAAISRTRHESALLDLCFSATVVADVQAAVATFRPEVVGLTVRNIDTALSPNNVFFLDEIRAVVEQFQALGRAVIVGGAGFSFAPESVRAFLGADYGVSGPGERALPALLDRLENEMVPRGTIVDGWSHGIDVAASTRRAGVIDYAAYLREGGVLGFETQKGCLAHCPYCREGGGRVVFKDPARIVEELQDLARRGLRDFHLCDTEFNQDVAHCHAFLNALIHSSLDLRWAAYLKTAPYDEELFRLMRASGVHLITVSHPTGPRGLEHLNTIRRLTHQHNIRLAVDYLCGLPGDTLESVRHSVAELRRIGPDTVGVNSALRLYPGLALTDRILADPQFRPALSQPVSRPIDCLRPVFCQHITVQQLQDIIGDDPRFRIEGFDRRTNYQRL
;
A
#
# COMPACT_ATOMS: atom_id res chain seq x y z
N MET A 1 -11.35 -26.05 -8.27
CA MET A 1 -10.78 -25.28 -9.40
C MET A 1 -9.28 -25.07 -9.24
N ARG A 2 -8.53 -24.88 -10.34
CA ARG A 2 -7.13 -24.43 -10.36
C ARG A 2 -7.06 -22.96 -10.70
N ILE A 3 -6.45 -22.17 -9.82
CA ILE A 3 -6.27 -20.71 -10.00
C ILE A 3 -4.79 -20.36 -10.11
N LEU A 4 -4.41 -19.61 -11.15
CA LEU A 4 -3.08 -19.01 -11.25
C LEU A 4 -3.12 -17.60 -10.68
N LEU A 5 -2.43 -17.38 -9.55
CA LEU A 5 -2.24 -16.06 -8.96
C LEU A 5 -1.12 -15.33 -9.69
N VAL A 6 -1.35 -14.08 -10.11
CA VAL A 6 -0.41 -13.34 -10.96
C VAL A 6 -0.07 -11.99 -10.35
N ASN A 7 1.23 -11.72 -10.21
CA ASN A 7 1.75 -10.37 -9.99
C ASN A 7 2.14 -9.75 -11.34
N PRO A 8 1.36 -8.82 -11.89
CA PRO A 8 1.67 -8.14 -13.14
C PRO A 8 2.58 -6.93 -12.96
N ASN A 9 2.87 -6.51 -11.70
CA ASN A 9 3.60 -5.30 -11.40
C ASN A 9 5.08 -5.45 -11.74
N ARG A 10 5.54 -4.68 -12.73
CA ARG A 10 6.94 -4.67 -13.22
C ARG A 10 7.71 -3.42 -12.80
N TYR A 11 7.11 -2.55 -11.99
CA TYR A 11 7.76 -1.36 -11.46
C TYR A 11 8.81 -1.73 -10.42
N ARG A 12 10.08 -1.32 -10.64
CA ARG A 12 11.25 -1.71 -9.85
C ARG A 12 11.98 -0.53 -9.20
N THR A 13 11.26 0.52 -8.85
CA THR A 13 11.85 1.71 -8.20
C THR A 13 11.12 2.04 -6.88
N PRO A 14 11.34 1.26 -5.79
CA PRO A 14 11.92 -0.07 -5.71
C PRO A 14 10.94 -1.19 -6.10
N PRO A 15 11.41 -2.40 -6.40
CA PRO A 15 10.52 -3.53 -6.59
C PRO A 15 9.89 -3.95 -5.27
N THR A 16 8.63 -4.37 -5.29
CA THR A 16 7.90 -4.75 -4.07
C THR A 16 7.31 -6.15 -4.23
N PRO A 17 7.69 -7.11 -3.37
CA PRO A 17 7.15 -8.44 -3.39
C PRO A 17 5.62 -8.46 -3.25
N PRO A 18 4.91 -9.39 -3.90
CA PRO A 18 3.44 -9.43 -3.93
C PRO A 18 2.86 -10.10 -2.68
N LEU A 19 3.03 -9.49 -1.50
CA LEU A 19 2.59 -10.01 -0.19
C LEU A 19 1.15 -10.53 -0.20
N ALA A 20 0.22 -9.77 -0.81
CA ALA A 20 -1.19 -10.17 -0.87
C ALA A 20 -1.40 -11.51 -1.59
N LEU A 21 -0.62 -11.83 -2.63
CA LEU A 21 -0.73 -13.10 -3.34
C LEU A 21 -0.22 -14.27 -2.49
N GLU A 22 0.80 -14.07 -1.67
CA GLU A 22 1.28 -15.09 -0.76
C GLU A 22 0.23 -15.41 0.32
N TYR A 23 -0.47 -14.40 0.83
CA TYR A 23 -1.58 -14.59 1.76
C TYR A 23 -2.77 -15.29 1.10
N LEU A 24 -3.11 -14.93 -0.14
CA LEU A 24 -4.15 -15.61 -0.89
C LEU A 24 -3.79 -17.07 -1.19
N GLN A 25 -2.54 -17.35 -1.57
CA GLN A 25 -2.08 -18.71 -1.78
C GLN A 25 -2.17 -19.55 -0.49
N ALA A 26 -1.77 -18.99 0.65
CA ALA A 26 -1.92 -19.64 1.94
C ALA A 26 -3.40 -19.87 2.30
N ALA A 27 -4.29 -18.95 1.95
CA ALA A 27 -5.73 -19.12 2.17
C ALA A 27 -6.32 -20.24 1.28
N ILE A 28 -5.98 -20.24 0.00
CA ILE A 28 -6.45 -21.24 -0.97
C ILE A 28 -5.94 -22.65 -0.61
N SER A 29 -4.71 -22.79 -0.11
CA SER A 29 -4.14 -24.09 0.29
C SER A 29 -4.92 -24.82 1.41
N ARG A 30 -5.81 -24.12 2.11
CA ARG A 30 -6.70 -24.68 3.13
C ARG A 30 -8.08 -25.07 2.58
N THR A 31 -8.26 -24.98 1.27
CA THR A 31 -9.50 -25.32 0.57
C THR A 31 -9.27 -26.51 -0.37
N ARG A 32 -10.31 -26.88 -1.12
CA ARG A 32 -10.22 -27.90 -2.17
C ARG A 32 -9.63 -27.37 -3.49
N HIS A 33 -9.37 -26.07 -3.59
CA HIS A 33 -8.80 -25.44 -4.78
C HIS A 33 -7.29 -25.56 -4.79
N GLU A 34 -6.71 -25.58 -5.99
CA GLU A 34 -5.27 -25.57 -6.20
C GLU A 34 -4.81 -24.20 -6.69
N SER A 35 -3.67 -23.73 -6.22
CA SER A 35 -3.09 -22.47 -6.68
C SER A 35 -1.64 -22.60 -7.05
N ALA A 36 -1.25 -21.87 -8.10
CA ALA A 36 0.14 -21.56 -8.42
C ALA A 36 0.31 -20.05 -8.47
N LEU A 37 1.57 -19.57 -8.41
CA LEU A 37 1.89 -18.15 -8.44
C LEU A 37 2.83 -17.86 -9.61
N LEU A 38 2.51 -16.84 -10.42
CA LEU A 38 3.34 -16.28 -11.47
C LEU A 38 3.73 -14.85 -11.10
N ASP A 39 5.01 -14.61 -10.87
CA ASP A 39 5.55 -13.29 -10.59
C ASP A 39 6.21 -12.73 -11.85
N LEU A 40 5.62 -11.68 -12.44
CA LEU A 40 6.12 -11.03 -13.64
C LEU A 40 7.06 -9.85 -13.37
N CYS A 41 7.39 -9.56 -12.09
CA CYS A 41 8.20 -8.39 -11.73
C CYS A 41 9.53 -8.34 -12.48
N PHE A 42 10.19 -9.49 -12.61
CA PHE A 42 11.49 -9.61 -13.27
C PHE A 42 11.41 -10.33 -14.62
N SER A 43 10.19 -10.52 -15.16
CA SER A 43 10.01 -11.18 -16.46
C SER A 43 10.70 -10.41 -17.58
N ALA A 44 11.51 -11.11 -18.37
CA ALA A 44 12.11 -10.57 -19.59
C ALA A 44 11.10 -10.61 -20.76
N THR A 45 10.23 -11.62 -20.79
CA THR A 45 9.26 -11.87 -21.87
C THR A 45 7.91 -12.29 -21.29
N VAL A 46 7.10 -11.31 -20.92
CA VAL A 46 5.77 -11.51 -20.27
C VAL A 46 4.91 -12.50 -21.05
N VAL A 47 4.86 -12.39 -22.39
CA VAL A 47 4.05 -13.29 -23.23
C VAL A 47 4.49 -14.74 -23.10
N ALA A 48 5.80 -15.00 -23.16
CA ALA A 48 6.32 -16.36 -23.03
C ALA A 48 6.07 -16.94 -21.63
N ASP A 49 6.27 -16.15 -20.58
CA ASP A 49 6.08 -16.59 -19.20
C ASP A 49 4.60 -16.89 -18.91
N VAL A 50 3.68 -16.06 -19.42
CA VAL A 50 2.23 -16.30 -19.35
C VAL A 50 1.85 -17.59 -20.07
N GLN A 51 2.32 -17.80 -21.29
CA GLN A 51 2.05 -19.02 -22.07
C GLN A 51 2.60 -20.27 -21.36
N ALA A 52 3.83 -20.22 -20.87
CA ALA A 52 4.47 -21.32 -20.15
C ALA A 52 3.70 -21.65 -18.85
N ALA A 53 3.30 -20.65 -18.08
CA ALA A 53 2.54 -20.85 -16.85
C ALA A 53 1.16 -21.47 -17.13
N VAL A 54 0.45 -21.01 -18.15
CA VAL A 54 -0.83 -21.59 -18.57
C VAL A 54 -0.68 -23.01 -19.08
N ALA A 55 0.34 -23.31 -19.88
CA ALA A 55 0.59 -24.65 -20.40
C ALA A 55 0.96 -25.65 -19.29
N THR A 56 1.78 -25.22 -18.33
CA THR A 56 2.27 -26.06 -17.23
C THR A 56 1.19 -26.31 -16.17
N PHE A 57 0.62 -25.24 -15.62
CA PHE A 57 -0.34 -25.35 -14.52
C PHE A 57 -1.77 -25.62 -15.00
N ARG A 58 -2.12 -25.26 -16.24
CA ARG A 58 -3.46 -25.39 -16.85
C ARG A 58 -4.55 -24.79 -15.94
N PRO A 59 -4.44 -23.51 -15.58
CA PRO A 59 -5.42 -22.89 -14.71
C PRO A 59 -6.81 -22.84 -15.38
N GLU A 60 -7.87 -22.95 -14.59
CA GLU A 60 -9.25 -22.74 -15.04
C GLU A 60 -9.60 -21.24 -14.97
N VAL A 61 -8.98 -20.53 -14.02
CA VAL A 61 -9.18 -19.10 -13.79
C VAL A 61 -7.86 -18.45 -13.35
N VAL A 62 -7.73 -17.15 -13.58
CA VAL A 62 -6.55 -16.36 -13.20
C VAL A 62 -6.96 -15.33 -12.16
N GLY A 63 -6.22 -15.24 -11.05
CA GLY A 63 -6.36 -14.19 -10.03
C GLY A 63 -5.21 -13.17 -10.17
N LEU A 64 -5.50 -11.94 -10.57
CA LEU A 64 -4.49 -10.93 -10.84
C LEU A 64 -4.56 -9.81 -9.80
N THR A 65 -3.41 -9.43 -9.21
CA THR A 65 -3.37 -8.34 -8.24
C THR A 65 -3.07 -6.99 -8.89
N VAL A 66 -3.91 -6.00 -8.62
CA VAL A 66 -3.63 -4.58 -8.87
C VAL A 66 -3.19 -3.96 -7.54
N ARG A 67 -1.87 -3.92 -7.29
CA ARG A 67 -1.35 -3.35 -6.07
C ARG A 67 -1.61 -1.84 -6.00
N ASN A 68 -1.23 -1.12 -7.05
CA ASN A 68 -1.43 0.32 -7.22
C ASN A 68 -1.95 0.62 -8.62
N ILE A 69 -2.68 1.71 -8.79
CA ILE A 69 -3.12 2.22 -10.09
C ILE A 69 -1.98 2.97 -10.78
N ASP A 70 -1.22 3.72 -10.01
CA ASP A 70 -0.07 4.51 -10.45
C ASP A 70 0.89 4.76 -9.27
N THR A 71 1.97 5.53 -9.51
CA THR A 71 2.93 5.88 -8.46
C THR A 71 2.47 7.02 -7.55
N ALA A 72 1.34 7.67 -7.83
CA ALA A 72 0.84 8.87 -7.15
C ALA A 72 1.83 10.03 -7.09
N LEU A 73 2.88 10.04 -7.91
CA LEU A 73 3.92 11.05 -7.97
C LEU A 73 3.71 12.00 -9.15
N SER A 74 3.99 13.28 -8.99
CA SER A 74 4.03 14.27 -10.07
C SER A 74 5.36 15.06 -9.95
N PRO A 75 6.06 15.29 -11.07
CA PRO A 75 5.66 15.04 -12.47
C PRO A 75 5.96 13.61 -12.96
N ASN A 76 6.74 12.80 -12.25
CA ASN A 76 7.24 11.49 -12.70
C ASN A 76 6.24 10.36 -12.41
N ASN A 77 4.98 10.53 -12.79
CA ASN A 77 3.96 9.48 -12.61
C ASN A 77 4.17 8.33 -13.58
N VAL A 78 3.99 7.10 -13.07
CA VAL A 78 3.89 5.89 -13.89
C VAL A 78 2.51 5.28 -13.67
N PHE A 79 1.74 5.19 -14.74
CA PHE A 79 0.40 4.60 -14.74
C PHE A 79 0.48 3.12 -15.09
N PHE A 80 0.07 2.25 -14.17
CA PHE A 80 0.28 0.80 -14.29
C PHE A 80 -0.83 0.08 -15.04
N LEU A 81 -2.05 0.63 -15.08
CA LEU A 81 -3.19 -0.13 -15.60
C LEU A 81 -3.10 -0.46 -17.09
N ASP A 82 -2.38 0.31 -17.90
CA ASP A 82 -2.19 0.01 -19.32
C ASP A 82 -1.39 -1.31 -19.51
N GLU A 83 -0.29 -1.49 -18.76
CA GLU A 83 0.50 -2.73 -18.79
C GLU A 83 -0.28 -3.91 -18.18
N ILE A 84 -1.00 -3.66 -17.08
CA ILE A 84 -1.83 -4.69 -16.43
C ILE A 84 -2.93 -5.17 -17.37
N ARG A 85 -3.57 -4.25 -18.11
CA ARG A 85 -4.58 -4.57 -19.12
C ARG A 85 -4.03 -5.50 -20.20
N ALA A 86 -2.83 -5.22 -20.70
CA ALA A 86 -2.19 -6.08 -21.68
C ALA A 86 -1.98 -7.52 -21.17
N VAL A 87 -1.68 -7.70 -19.86
CA VAL A 87 -1.57 -9.02 -19.24
C VAL A 87 -2.95 -9.69 -19.13
N VAL A 88 -4.01 -8.96 -18.78
CA VAL A 88 -5.39 -9.48 -18.75
C VAL A 88 -5.78 -10.00 -20.13
N GLU A 89 -5.57 -9.20 -21.18
CA GLU A 89 -5.89 -9.55 -22.57
C GLU A 89 -5.15 -10.81 -23.04
N GLN A 90 -3.91 -11.03 -22.60
CA GLN A 90 -3.17 -12.26 -22.92
C GLN A 90 -3.82 -13.50 -22.30
N PHE A 91 -4.24 -13.47 -21.04
CA PHE A 91 -4.92 -14.58 -20.40
C PHE A 91 -6.28 -14.86 -21.04
N GLN A 92 -7.03 -13.82 -21.38
CA GLN A 92 -8.32 -13.96 -22.06
C GLN A 92 -8.16 -14.54 -23.48
N ALA A 93 -7.13 -14.15 -24.22
CA ALA A 93 -6.80 -14.74 -25.51
C ALA A 93 -6.47 -16.27 -25.42
N LEU A 94 -5.98 -16.71 -24.25
CA LEU A 94 -5.76 -18.13 -23.93
C LEU A 94 -7.01 -18.82 -23.35
N GLY A 95 -8.18 -18.16 -23.41
CA GLY A 95 -9.46 -18.70 -22.94
C GLY A 95 -9.58 -18.76 -21.41
N ARG A 96 -8.83 -17.94 -20.65
CA ARG A 96 -8.88 -17.93 -19.19
C ARG A 96 -9.65 -16.70 -18.69
N ALA A 97 -10.66 -16.95 -17.84
CA ALA A 97 -11.34 -15.86 -17.14
C ALA A 97 -10.40 -15.25 -16.11
N VAL A 98 -10.51 -13.91 -15.93
CA VAL A 98 -9.63 -13.15 -15.04
C VAL A 98 -10.43 -12.52 -13.91
N ILE A 99 -10.01 -12.80 -12.67
CA ILE A 99 -10.46 -12.16 -11.44
C ILE A 99 -9.39 -11.13 -11.05
N VAL A 100 -9.79 -9.87 -10.85
CA VAL A 100 -8.86 -8.84 -10.38
C VAL A 100 -9.14 -8.49 -8.92
N GLY A 101 -8.08 -8.18 -8.18
CA GLY A 101 -8.15 -7.74 -6.79
C GLY A 101 -6.97 -6.87 -6.40
N GLY A 102 -6.77 -6.65 -5.10
CA GLY A 102 -5.67 -5.87 -4.55
C GLY A 102 -6.07 -4.45 -4.15
N ALA A 103 -5.16 -3.75 -3.46
CA ALA A 103 -5.42 -2.41 -2.90
C ALA A 103 -5.78 -1.40 -3.99
N GLY A 104 -5.02 -1.36 -5.10
CA GLY A 104 -5.29 -0.48 -6.22
C GLY A 104 -6.63 -0.78 -6.92
N PHE A 105 -7.02 -2.06 -7.00
CA PHE A 105 -8.34 -2.43 -7.48
C PHE A 105 -9.45 -1.92 -6.54
N SER A 106 -9.27 -2.11 -5.24
CA SER A 106 -10.24 -1.73 -4.21
C SER A 106 -10.47 -0.22 -4.10
N PHE A 107 -9.59 0.57 -4.68
CA PHE A 107 -9.73 2.03 -4.77
C PHE A 107 -10.93 2.48 -5.60
N ALA A 108 -11.16 1.85 -6.77
CA ALA A 108 -12.26 2.14 -7.68
C ALA A 108 -12.67 0.87 -8.45
N PRO A 109 -13.31 -0.11 -7.78
CA PRO A 109 -13.44 -1.47 -8.27
C PRO A 109 -14.13 -1.56 -9.64
N GLU A 110 -15.27 -0.88 -9.82
CA GLU A 110 -16.02 -0.89 -11.08
C GLU A 110 -15.21 -0.28 -12.22
N SER A 111 -14.56 0.86 -11.94
CA SER A 111 -13.78 1.61 -12.95
C SER A 111 -12.54 0.83 -13.36
N VAL A 112 -11.81 0.26 -12.40
CA VAL A 112 -10.59 -0.53 -12.67
C VAL A 112 -10.95 -1.82 -13.39
N ARG A 113 -12.00 -2.55 -12.95
CA ARG A 113 -12.46 -3.76 -13.65
C ARG A 113 -12.84 -3.47 -15.11
N ALA A 114 -13.64 -2.43 -15.32
CA ALA A 114 -14.07 -2.03 -16.67
C ALA A 114 -12.89 -1.61 -17.54
N PHE A 115 -11.94 -0.85 -17.01
CA PHE A 115 -10.73 -0.43 -17.71
C PHE A 115 -9.87 -1.63 -18.14
N LEU A 116 -9.69 -2.61 -17.24
CA LEU A 116 -8.91 -3.81 -17.50
C LEU A 116 -9.62 -4.83 -18.38
N GLY A 117 -10.95 -4.73 -18.54
CA GLY A 117 -11.77 -5.74 -19.21
C GLY A 117 -11.84 -7.07 -18.44
N ALA A 118 -11.60 -7.05 -17.13
CA ALA A 118 -11.58 -8.25 -16.31
C ALA A 118 -12.99 -8.83 -16.10
N ASP A 119 -13.09 -10.16 -15.99
CA ASP A 119 -14.36 -10.87 -15.89
C ASP A 119 -15.01 -10.71 -14.51
N TYR A 120 -14.19 -10.73 -13.45
CA TYR A 120 -14.65 -10.66 -12.06
C TYR A 120 -13.74 -9.78 -11.23
N GLY A 121 -14.18 -9.41 -10.02
CA GLY A 121 -13.38 -8.66 -9.07
C GLY A 121 -13.59 -9.10 -7.63
N VAL A 122 -12.55 -8.88 -6.78
CA VAL A 122 -12.63 -8.99 -5.33
C VAL A 122 -12.10 -7.69 -4.73
N SER A 123 -12.99 -6.89 -4.13
CA SER A 123 -12.66 -5.62 -3.47
C SER A 123 -12.46 -5.83 -1.96
N GLY A 124 -11.38 -5.30 -1.39
CA GLY A 124 -11.03 -5.51 0.01
C GLY A 124 -10.28 -6.83 0.26
N PRO A 125 -10.35 -7.38 1.50
CA PRO A 125 -9.65 -8.60 1.88
C PRO A 125 -10.10 -9.80 1.06
N GLY A 126 -9.16 -10.50 0.44
CA GLY A 126 -9.46 -11.60 -0.49
C GLY A 126 -9.38 -13.00 0.11
N GLU A 127 -8.84 -13.16 1.32
CA GLU A 127 -8.46 -14.46 1.88
C GLU A 127 -9.65 -15.42 2.08
N ARG A 128 -10.86 -14.90 2.33
CA ARG A 128 -12.11 -15.67 2.36
C ARG A 128 -12.97 -15.46 1.12
N ALA A 129 -12.96 -14.25 0.60
CA ALA A 129 -13.80 -13.88 -0.54
C ALA A 129 -13.38 -14.58 -1.84
N LEU A 130 -12.07 -14.71 -2.10
CA LEU A 130 -11.60 -15.40 -3.31
C LEU A 130 -11.93 -16.89 -3.31
N PRO A 131 -11.66 -17.68 -2.26
CA PRO A 131 -12.14 -19.07 -2.18
C PRO A 131 -13.66 -19.21 -2.37
N ALA A 132 -14.45 -18.35 -1.73
CA ALA A 132 -15.90 -18.36 -1.88
C ALA A 132 -16.35 -18.05 -3.33
N LEU A 133 -15.66 -17.12 -4.01
CA LEU A 133 -15.93 -16.85 -5.42
C LEU A 133 -15.56 -18.07 -6.29
N LEU A 134 -14.45 -18.75 -6.02
CA LEU A 134 -14.06 -19.97 -6.73
C LEU A 134 -15.09 -21.09 -6.56
N ASP A 135 -15.62 -21.28 -5.33
CA ASP A 135 -16.70 -22.24 -5.08
C ASP A 135 -17.95 -21.91 -5.91
N ARG A 136 -18.31 -20.63 -6.01
CA ARG A 136 -19.45 -20.20 -6.83
C ARG A 136 -19.19 -20.41 -8.31
N LEU A 137 -18.02 -20.07 -8.82
CA LEU A 137 -17.64 -20.24 -10.23
C LEU A 137 -17.63 -21.73 -10.66
N GLU A 138 -17.37 -22.63 -9.72
CA GLU A 138 -17.37 -24.07 -9.98
C GLU A 138 -18.79 -24.67 -9.99
N ASN A 139 -19.69 -24.14 -9.15
CA ASN A 139 -21.01 -24.75 -8.91
C ASN A 139 -22.19 -23.94 -9.46
N GLU A 140 -21.98 -22.69 -9.83
CA GLU A 140 -23.04 -21.76 -10.21
C GLU A 140 -22.65 -20.96 -11.47
N MET A 141 -23.65 -20.40 -12.14
CA MET A 141 -23.42 -19.42 -13.18
C MET A 141 -23.28 -18.02 -12.55
N VAL A 142 -22.03 -17.57 -12.36
CA VAL A 142 -21.75 -16.23 -11.85
C VAL A 142 -21.74 -15.24 -13.03
N PRO A 143 -22.57 -14.18 -13.01
CA PRO A 143 -22.57 -13.17 -14.08
C PRO A 143 -21.22 -12.50 -14.22
N ARG A 144 -20.75 -12.34 -15.47
CA ARG A 144 -19.55 -11.52 -15.74
C ARG A 144 -19.77 -10.09 -15.26
N GLY A 145 -18.74 -9.48 -14.73
CA GLY A 145 -18.82 -8.16 -14.10
C GLY A 145 -19.07 -8.20 -12.59
N THR A 146 -19.34 -9.37 -12.00
CA THR A 146 -19.52 -9.51 -10.55
C THR A 146 -18.26 -9.06 -9.80
N ILE A 147 -18.47 -8.19 -8.81
CA ILE A 147 -17.44 -7.76 -7.85
C ILE A 147 -17.89 -8.21 -6.47
N VAL A 148 -17.05 -9.01 -5.81
CA VAL A 148 -17.29 -9.51 -4.45
C VAL A 148 -16.70 -8.55 -3.44
N ASP A 149 -17.48 -8.16 -2.42
CA ASP A 149 -16.97 -7.39 -1.29
C ASP A 149 -16.28 -8.31 -0.28
N GLY A 150 -14.97 -8.25 -0.21
CA GLY A 150 -14.15 -9.05 0.70
C GLY A 150 -14.43 -8.77 2.18
N TRP A 151 -14.82 -7.55 2.51
CA TRP A 151 -15.17 -7.20 3.89
C TRP A 151 -16.42 -7.91 4.40
N SER A 152 -17.37 -8.20 3.52
CA SER A 152 -18.58 -8.97 3.88
C SER A 152 -18.30 -10.44 4.21
N HIS A 153 -17.18 -10.99 3.70
CA HIS A 153 -16.73 -12.35 3.99
C HIS A 153 -15.90 -12.48 5.29
N GLY A 154 -15.47 -11.34 5.84
CA GLY A 154 -14.61 -11.31 7.03
C GLY A 154 -13.18 -11.79 6.75
N ILE A 155 -12.36 -11.78 7.80
CA ILE A 155 -10.95 -12.18 7.77
C ILE A 155 -10.73 -13.28 8.82
N ASP A 156 -9.95 -14.30 8.46
CA ASP A 156 -9.49 -15.29 9.43
C ASP A 156 -8.23 -14.79 10.12
N VAL A 157 -8.44 -14.10 11.24
CA VAL A 157 -7.35 -13.46 12.00
C VAL A 157 -6.43 -14.44 12.71
N ALA A 158 -6.92 -15.67 12.95
CA ALA A 158 -6.17 -16.74 13.60
C ALA A 158 -5.43 -17.62 12.59
N ALA A 159 -5.60 -17.39 11.30
CA ALA A 159 -4.92 -18.18 10.28
C ALA A 159 -3.41 -17.89 10.29
N SER A 160 -2.61 -18.93 10.45
CA SER A 160 -1.17 -18.85 10.21
C SER A 160 -0.91 -18.60 8.73
N THR A 161 -0.08 -17.60 8.45
CA THR A 161 0.30 -17.25 7.08
C THR A 161 1.66 -17.84 6.77
N ARG A 162 1.68 -19.11 6.36
CA ARG A 162 2.91 -19.74 5.90
C ARG A 162 3.14 -19.41 4.44
N ARG A 163 4.11 -18.55 4.14
CA ARG A 163 4.44 -18.17 2.77
C ARG A 163 5.10 -19.33 2.04
N ALA A 164 4.59 -19.68 0.87
CA ALA A 164 5.00 -20.88 0.12
C ALA A 164 6.45 -20.84 -0.38
N GLY A 165 7.11 -19.70 -0.35
CA GLY A 165 8.51 -19.58 -0.77
C GLY A 165 8.75 -19.64 -2.28
N VAL A 166 7.72 -19.38 -3.07
CA VAL A 166 7.79 -19.34 -4.54
C VAL A 166 8.30 -18.01 -5.07
N ILE A 167 8.28 -16.96 -4.25
CA ILE A 167 8.80 -15.63 -4.61
C ILE A 167 10.33 -15.63 -4.43
N ASP A 168 11.05 -15.20 -5.45
CA ASP A 168 12.49 -14.96 -5.36
C ASP A 168 12.78 -13.64 -4.61
N TYR A 169 12.69 -13.68 -3.29
CA TYR A 169 13.00 -12.50 -2.47
C TYR A 169 14.42 -11.98 -2.67
N ALA A 170 15.37 -12.83 -3.04
CA ALA A 170 16.74 -12.40 -3.29
C ALA A 170 16.82 -11.45 -4.51
N ALA A 171 16.00 -11.68 -5.54
CA ALA A 171 15.90 -10.76 -6.66
C ALA A 171 15.38 -9.38 -6.22
N TYR A 172 14.33 -9.34 -5.39
CA TYR A 172 13.79 -8.10 -4.85
C TYR A 172 14.81 -7.35 -3.99
N LEU A 173 15.49 -8.03 -3.08
CA LEU A 173 16.48 -7.42 -2.18
C LEU A 173 17.70 -6.90 -2.94
N ARG A 174 18.17 -7.58 -3.98
CA ARG A 174 19.27 -7.11 -4.82
C ARG A 174 18.97 -5.78 -5.52
N GLU A 175 17.71 -5.51 -5.83
CA GLU A 175 17.28 -4.24 -6.45
C GLU A 175 16.76 -3.21 -5.43
N GLY A 176 17.07 -3.39 -4.15
CA GLY A 176 16.70 -2.44 -3.09
C GLY A 176 15.24 -2.53 -2.65
N GLY A 177 14.54 -3.61 -2.99
CA GLY A 177 13.21 -3.89 -2.46
C GLY A 177 13.26 -4.26 -0.98
N VAL A 178 12.13 -4.07 -0.30
CA VAL A 178 11.95 -4.40 1.11
C VAL A 178 10.79 -5.38 1.26
N LEU A 179 10.96 -6.37 2.13
CA LEU A 179 9.92 -7.34 2.41
C LEU A 179 8.82 -6.73 3.29
N GLY A 180 7.59 -7.15 3.05
CA GLY A 180 6.45 -6.69 3.83
C GLY A 180 5.93 -7.75 4.80
N PHE A 181 5.28 -7.31 5.87
CA PHE A 181 4.35 -8.06 6.68
C PHE A 181 3.24 -7.15 7.16
N GLU A 182 2.15 -7.68 7.70
CA GLU A 182 1.03 -6.89 8.21
C GLU A 182 0.52 -7.43 9.54
N THR A 183 0.08 -6.53 10.43
CA THR A 183 -0.55 -6.88 11.72
C THR A 183 -2.04 -6.65 11.73
N GLN A 184 -2.54 -5.94 10.73
CA GLN A 184 -3.96 -5.59 10.61
C GLN A 184 -4.34 -5.34 9.15
N LYS A 185 -5.64 -5.28 8.89
CA LYS A 185 -6.20 -4.82 7.61
C LYS A 185 -7.17 -3.67 7.85
N GLY A 186 -7.10 -2.66 6.98
CA GLY A 186 -7.95 -1.47 7.06
C GLY A 186 -7.36 -0.34 7.88
N CYS A 187 -8.12 0.74 8.01
CA CYS A 187 -7.73 1.94 8.72
C CYS A 187 -8.96 2.66 9.29
N LEU A 188 -8.86 3.13 10.54
CA LEU A 188 -9.92 3.88 11.22
C LEU A 188 -9.99 5.36 10.77
N ALA A 189 -9.01 5.84 10.00
CA ALA A 189 -8.99 7.21 9.53
C ALA A 189 -10.00 7.46 8.39
N HIS A 190 -10.39 8.73 8.24
CA HIS A 190 -11.25 9.23 7.18
C HIS A 190 -10.56 10.36 6.40
N CYS A 191 -9.30 10.12 5.99
CA CYS A 191 -8.54 11.11 5.23
C CYS A 191 -9.23 11.40 3.89
N PRO A 192 -9.51 12.68 3.55
CA PRO A 192 -10.35 13.02 2.40
C PRO A 192 -9.73 12.67 1.04
N TYR A 193 -8.42 12.43 1.01
CA TYR A 193 -7.63 12.07 -0.16
C TYR A 193 -7.33 10.57 -0.27
N CYS A 194 -7.80 9.74 0.68
CA CYS A 194 -7.46 8.32 0.79
C CYS A 194 -8.71 7.44 0.79
N ARG A 195 -8.64 6.28 0.14
CA ARG A 195 -9.71 5.28 0.14
C ARG A 195 -9.41 4.04 0.99
N GLU A 196 -8.20 3.90 1.50
CA GLU A 196 -7.85 2.82 2.43
C GLU A 196 -8.47 3.05 3.81
N GLY A 197 -8.69 4.31 4.20
CA GLY A 197 -9.53 4.66 5.33
C GLY A 197 -10.99 4.28 5.06
N GLY A 198 -11.69 3.85 6.05
CA GLY A 198 -13.10 3.46 5.92
C GLY A 198 -13.74 3.24 7.26
N GLY A 199 -13.05 3.65 8.33
CA GLY A 199 -13.51 3.53 9.70
C GLY A 199 -13.59 2.08 10.19
N ARG A 200 -12.89 1.14 9.53
CA ARG A 200 -12.83 -0.26 9.96
C ARG A 200 -11.41 -0.78 9.97
N VAL A 201 -11.10 -1.58 10.97
CA VAL A 201 -9.84 -2.30 11.09
C VAL A 201 -10.09 -3.68 11.66
N VAL A 202 -9.33 -4.66 11.21
CA VAL A 202 -9.33 -6.02 11.75
C VAL A 202 -7.89 -6.39 12.08
N PHE A 203 -7.64 -6.71 13.35
CA PHE A 203 -6.32 -7.06 13.85
C PHE A 203 -6.08 -8.56 13.70
N LYS A 204 -4.88 -8.94 13.29
CA LYS A 204 -4.43 -10.34 13.26
C LYS A 204 -3.99 -10.80 14.66
N ASP A 205 -4.03 -12.09 14.89
CA ASP A 205 -3.51 -12.68 16.12
C ASP A 205 -1.98 -12.46 16.21
N PRO A 206 -1.46 -11.80 17.25
CA PRO A 206 -0.04 -11.56 17.45
C PRO A 206 0.83 -12.81 17.37
N ALA A 207 0.37 -13.94 17.88
CA ALA A 207 1.12 -15.19 17.84
C ALA A 207 1.31 -15.68 16.40
N ARG A 208 0.29 -15.54 15.55
CA ARG A 208 0.35 -15.91 14.12
C ARG A 208 1.27 -15.03 13.31
N ILE A 209 1.31 -13.74 13.64
CA ILE A 209 2.26 -12.82 13.02
C ILE A 209 3.70 -13.22 13.36
N VAL A 210 3.96 -13.53 14.64
CA VAL A 210 5.28 -13.98 15.08
C VAL A 210 5.69 -15.29 14.42
N GLU A 211 4.78 -16.28 14.29
CA GLU A 211 5.03 -17.53 13.56
C GLU A 211 5.47 -17.26 12.10
N GLU A 212 4.81 -16.32 11.41
CA GLU A 212 5.18 -15.92 10.06
C GLU A 212 6.58 -15.33 10.02
N LEU A 213 6.88 -14.37 10.91
CA LEU A 213 8.20 -13.74 11.00
C LEU A 213 9.31 -14.72 11.37
N GLN A 214 9.04 -15.72 12.24
CA GLN A 214 9.97 -16.79 12.54
C GLN A 214 10.28 -17.64 11.30
N ASP A 215 9.28 -17.95 10.48
CA ASP A 215 9.49 -18.70 9.24
C ASP A 215 10.39 -17.92 8.26
N LEU A 216 10.12 -16.63 8.09
CA LEU A 216 10.95 -15.75 7.25
C LEU A 216 12.36 -15.59 7.79
N ALA A 217 12.53 -15.43 9.12
CA ALA A 217 13.83 -15.31 9.76
C ALA A 217 14.69 -16.58 9.61
N ARG A 218 14.07 -17.78 9.67
CA ARG A 218 14.77 -19.07 9.38
C ARG A 218 15.29 -19.13 7.94
N ARG A 219 14.68 -18.40 7.02
CA ARG A 219 15.12 -18.25 5.62
C ARG A 219 16.15 -17.12 5.44
N GLY A 220 16.66 -16.53 6.54
CA GLY A 220 17.66 -15.45 6.53
C GLY A 220 17.09 -14.06 6.27
N LEU A 221 15.77 -13.90 6.26
CA LEU A 221 15.11 -12.63 5.99
C LEU A 221 14.86 -11.87 7.29
N ARG A 222 15.39 -10.67 7.41
CA ARG A 222 15.40 -9.92 8.68
C ARG A 222 15.01 -8.45 8.56
N ASP A 223 15.03 -7.89 7.35
CA ASP A 223 14.63 -6.51 7.09
C ASP A 223 13.20 -6.46 6.53
N PHE A 224 12.34 -5.69 7.21
CA PHE A 224 10.93 -5.61 6.86
C PHE A 224 10.39 -4.19 6.89
N HIS A 225 9.36 -3.98 6.11
CA HIS A 225 8.45 -2.84 6.26
C HIS A 225 7.07 -3.36 6.68
N LEU A 226 6.52 -2.78 7.75
CA LEU A 226 5.15 -3.06 8.14
C LEU A 226 4.19 -2.43 7.12
N CYS A 227 3.36 -3.26 6.50
CA CYS A 227 2.46 -2.85 5.43
C CYS A 227 1.10 -2.33 5.94
N ASP A 228 0.96 -2.21 7.25
CA ASP A 228 -0.22 -1.55 7.84
C ASP A 228 -0.27 -0.09 7.39
N THR A 229 -1.48 0.42 7.15
CA THR A 229 -1.68 1.84 6.80
C THR A 229 -1.14 2.75 7.91
N GLU A 230 -1.45 2.39 9.16
CA GLU A 230 -0.99 3.07 10.38
C GLU A 230 -0.92 2.01 11.50
N PHE A 231 0.23 1.76 12.09
CA PHE A 231 0.42 0.68 13.06
C PHE A 231 -0.39 0.88 14.33
N ASN A 232 -0.37 2.08 14.89
CA ASN A 232 -0.96 2.39 16.20
C ASN A 232 -2.47 2.68 16.16
N GLN A 233 -3.25 1.88 15.41
CA GLN A 233 -4.71 1.98 15.40
C GLN A 233 -5.31 1.59 16.77
N ASP A 234 -4.67 0.63 17.47
CA ASP A 234 -4.98 0.19 18.82
C ASP A 234 -3.69 -0.10 19.58
N VAL A 235 -3.43 0.66 20.66
CA VAL A 235 -2.19 0.56 21.43
C VAL A 235 -2.07 -0.77 22.17
N ALA A 236 -3.19 -1.33 22.64
CA ALA A 236 -3.17 -2.62 23.33
C ALA A 236 -2.79 -3.76 22.37
N HIS A 237 -3.30 -3.75 21.15
CA HIS A 237 -2.87 -4.69 20.11
C HIS A 237 -1.39 -4.52 19.76
N CYS A 238 -0.91 -3.28 19.64
CA CYS A 238 0.52 -3.00 19.41
C CYS A 238 1.38 -3.59 20.52
N HIS A 239 1.03 -3.37 21.78
CA HIS A 239 1.75 -3.94 22.93
C HIS A 239 1.73 -5.48 22.90
N ALA A 240 0.59 -6.10 22.62
CA ALA A 240 0.48 -7.56 22.54
C ALA A 240 1.40 -8.13 21.46
N PHE A 241 1.39 -7.55 20.25
CA PHE A 241 2.27 -7.98 19.16
C PHE A 241 3.75 -7.75 19.48
N LEU A 242 4.12 -6.55 19.95
CA LEU A 242 5.51 -6.21 20.24
C LEU A 242 6.09 -7.09 21.37
N ASN A 243 5.32 -7.34 22.42
CA ASN A 243 5.73 -8.25 23.49
C ASN A 243 5.91 -9.68 22.97
N ALA A 244 4.99 -10.20 22.15
CA ALA A 244 5.13 -11.53 21.55
C ALA A 244 6.38 -11.62 20.66
N LEU A 245 6.66 -10.55 19.87
CA LEU A 245 7.84 -10.48 19.02
C LEU A 245 9.14 -10.44 19.84
N ILE A 246 9.20 -9.65 20.91
CA ILE A 246 10.37 -9.58 21.81
C ILE A 246 10.61 -10.93 22.49
N HIS A 247 9.57 -11.60 22.99
CA HIS A 247 9.67 -12.92 23.62
C HIS A 247 10.17 -14.00 22.65
N SER A 248 9.93 -13.83 21.34
CA SER A 248 10.44 -14.76 20.32
C SER A 248 11.94 -14.67 20.10
N SER A 249 12.61 -13.65 20.64
CA SER A 249 14.05 -13.39 20.51
C SER A 249 14.52 -13.27 19.04
N LEU A 250 13.64 -12.90 18.13
CA LEU A 250 14.00 -12.67 16.73
C LEU A 250 14.79 -11.36 16.61
N ASP A 251 15.96 -11.44 15.97
CA ASP A 251 16.74 -10.29 15.60
C ASP A 251 16.24 -9.76 14.25
N LEU A 252 15.31 -8.81 14.30
CA LEU A 252 14.70 -8.18 13.12
C LEU A 252 15.03 -6.70 13.09
N ARG A 253 14.97 -6.15 11.88
CA ARG A 253 15.05 -4.72 11.60
C ARG A 253 13.82 -4.33 10.79
N TRP A 254 13.02 -3.38 11.27
CA TRP A 254 11.79 -3.02 10.55
C TRP A 254 11.38 -1.56 10.71
N ALA A 255 10.54 -1.09 9.78
CA ALA A 255 9.99 0.25 9.74
C ALA A 255 8.47 0.21 9.73
N ALA A 256 7.82 1.28 10.24
CA ALA A 256 6.37 1.39 10.33
C ALA A 256 5.87 2.81 10.07
N TYR A 257 4.60 2.91 9.64
CA TYR A 257 3.83 4.14 9.68
C TYR A 257 3.03 4.24 10.98
N LEU A 258 3.00 5.44 11.58
CA LEU A 258 2.22 5.75 12.77
C LEU A 258 1.34 6.97 12.56
N LYS A 259 0.15 6.95 13.17
CA LYS A 259 -0.61 8.16 13.45
C LYS A 259 0.05 8.97 14.55
N THR A 260 -0.24 10.26 14.58
CA THR A 260 0.16 11.15 15.67
C THR A 260 -0.54 10.81 17.01
N ALA A 261 -1.60 10.02 17.01
CA ALA A 261 -2.29 9.47 18.19
C ALA A 261 -3.20 8.29 17.74
N PRO A 262 -3.48 7.30 18.62
CA PRO A 262 -3.02 7.17 20.01
C PRO A 262 -1.59 6.61 20.13
N TYR A 263 -0.93 6.87 21.22
CA TYR A 263 0.34 6.27 21.63
C TYR A 263 0.57 6.46 23.15
N ASP A 264 1.52 5.70 23.70
CA ASP A 264 2.12 5.92 25.02
C ASP A 264 3.65 5.80 24.94
N GLU A 265 4.38 6.08 26.03
CA GLU A 265 5.85 5.98 26.05
C GLU A 265 6.34 4.54 25.95
N GLU A 266 5.58 3.61 26.51
CA GLU A 266 5.90 2.18 26.48
C GLU A 266 5.90 1.63 25.05
N LEU A 267 5.00 2.12 24.17
CA LEU A 267 4.98 1.75 22.76
C LEU A 267 6.34 1.98 22.09
N PHE A 268 6.97 3.12 22.30
CA PHE A 268 8.28 3.44 21.68
C PHE A 268 9.41 2.58 22.25
N ARG A 269 9.37 2.29 23.55
CA ARG A 269 10.32 1.36 24.18
C ARG A 269 10.22 -0.04 23.58
N LEU A 270 8.99 -0.56 23.45
CA LEU A 270 8.72 -1.87 22.86
C LEU A 270 9.08 -1.91 21.36
N MET A 271 8.75 -0.87 20.61
CA MET A 271 9.12 -0.76 19.20
C MET A 271 10.64 -0.84 19.02
N ARG A 272 11.41 -0.13 19.83
CA ARG A 272 12.88 -0.21 19.76
C ARG A 272 13.38 -1.61 20.11
N ALA A 273 12.87 -2.20 21.18
CA ALA A 273 13.27 -3.54 21.64
C ALA A 273 12.93 -4.64 20.61
N SER A 274 11.91 -4.44 19.78
CA SER A 274 11.50 -5.36 18.71
C SER A 274 12.22 -5.14 17.38
N GLY A 275 13.13 -4.15 17.29
CA GLY A 275 13.94 -3.89 16.10
C GLY A 275 13.42 -2.76 15.17
N VAL A 276 12.47 -1.94 15.62
CA VAL A 276 12.08 -0.75 14.87
C VAL A 276 13.23 0.22 14.80
N HIS A 277 13.57 0.66 13.59
CA HIS A 277 14.64 1.62 13.34
C HIS A 277 14.16 2.92 12.70
N LEU A 278 12.98 2.90 12.08
CA LEU A 278 12.36 4.05 11.42
C LEU A 278 10.86 4.05 11.67
N ILE A 279 10.35 5.23 12.01
CA ILE A 279 8.91 5.53 12.05
C ILE A 279 8.63 6.64 11.05
N THR A 280 7.59 6.49 10.24
CA THR A 280 7.06 7.56 9.39
C THR A 280 5.72 8.02 9.94
N VAL A 281 5.53 9.34 10.04
CA VAL A 281 4.28 9.95 10.52
C VAL A 281 3.78 10.94 9.47
N SER A 282 2.50 10.89 9.12
CA SER A 282 1.89 11.93 8.30
C SER A 282 1.83 13.25 9.07
N HIS A 283 2.20 14.37 8.40
CA HIS A 283 2.13 15.70 9.01
C HIS A 283 0.70 16.00 9.48
N PRO A 284 0.52 16.25 10.77
CA PRO A 284 -0.81 16.49 11.32
C PRO A 284 -1.30 17.90 11.00
N THR A 285 -2.61 18.08 11.02
CA THR A 285 -3.25 19.38 10.94
C THR A 285 -3.51 19.96 12.32
N GLY A 286 -3.26 21.26 12.47
CA GLY A 286 -3.58 22.04 13.66
C GLY A 286 -2.63 21.87 14.85
N PRO A 287 -2.76 22.75 15.88
CA PRO A 287 -1.80 22.87 16.97
C PRO A 287 -1.63 21.59 17.80
N ARG A 288 -2.73 20.93 18.16
CA ARG A 288 -2.69 19.66 18.93
C ARG A 288 -1.91 18.56 18.22
N GLY A 289 -2.07 18.46 16.89
CA GLY A 289 -1.32 17.49 16.10
C GLY A 289 0.18 17.77 16.12
N LEU A 290 0.58 19.04 16.05
CA LEU A 290 1.97 19.46 16.14
C LEU A 290 2.58 19.19 17.53
N GLU A 291 1.79 19.34 18.62
CA GLU A 291 2.21 18.95 19.97
C GLU A 291 2.49 17.44 20.06
N HIS A 292 1.62 16.61 19.48
CA HIS A 292 1.83 15.18 19.40
C HIS A 292 3.11 14.84 18.58
N LEU A 293 3.29 15.47 17.43
CA LEU A 293 4.47 15.24 16.61
C LEU A 293 5.77 15.62 17.34
N ASN A 294 5.75 16.72 18.09
CA ASN A 294 6.87 17.13 18.93
C ASN A 294 7.17 16.11 20.05
N THR A 295 6.13 15.55 20.66
CA THR A 295 6.27 14.47 21.65
C THR A 295 6.82 13.19 21.02
N ILE A 296 6.33 12.80 19.84
CA ILE A 296 6.83 11.66 19.09
C ILE A 296 8.32 11.86 18.75
N ARG A 297 8.72 13.07 18.34
CA ARG A 297 10.14 13.37 18.08
C ARG A 297 11.00 13.15 19.34
N ARG A 298 10.55 13.62 20.51
CA ARG A 298 11.26 13.40 21.77
C ARG A 298 11.40 11.89 22.06
N LEU A 299 10.31 11.12 21.93
CA LEU A 299 10.29 9.69 22.23
C LEU A 299 11.15 8.90 21.23
N THR A 300 11.07 9.19 19.93
CA THR A 300 11.90 8.54 18.92
C THR A 300 13.37 8.80 19.15
N HIS A 301 13.75 10.04 19.51
CA HIS A 301 15.13 10.39 19.85
C HIS A 301 15.60 9.65 21.11
N GLN A 302 14.79 9.62 22.16
CA GLN A 302 15.08 8.92 23.43
C GLN A 302 15.37 7.42 23.21
N HIS A 303 14.65 6.79 22.28
CA HIS A 303 14.78 5.37 21.98
C HIS A 303 15.66 5.06 20.76
N ASN A 304 16.37 6.05 20.21
CA ASN A 304 17.22 5.88 19.03
C ASN A 304 16.47 5.25 17.84
N ILE A 305 15.29 5.76 17.56
CA ILE A 305 14.46 5.47 16.39
C ILE A 305 14.49 6.69 15.48
N ARG A 306 14.69 6.51 14.18
CA ARG A 306 14.62 7.61 13.21
C ARG A 306 13.17 8.01 12.95
N LEU A 307 12.94 9.31 12.78
CA LEU A 307 11.62 9.87 12.46
C LEU A 307 11.61 10.47 11.05
N ALA A 308 10.77 9.93 10.19
CA ALA A 308 10.38 10.56 8.94
C ALA A 308 9.00 11.21 9.09
N VAL A 309 8.77 12.32 8.37
CA VAL A 309 7.47 12.97 8.29
C VAL A 309 7.07 13.10 6.83
N ASP A 310 5.86 12.65 6.49
CA ASP A 310 5.26 12.86 5.18
C ASP A 310 4.32 14.08 5.24
N TYR A 311 4.67 15.12 4.50
CA TYR A 311 3.90 16.35 4.43
C TYR A 311 3.22 16.48 3.07
N LEU A 312 1.92 16.23 3.02
CA LEU A 312 1.07 16.57 1.88
C LEU A 312 0.58 18.00 2.06
N CYS A 313 1.04 18.90 1.19
CA CYS A 313 0.58 20.28 1.11
C CYS A 313 -0.18 20.55 -0.19
N GLY A 314 -0.83 21.69 -0.28
CA GLY A 314 -1.64 22.02 -1.47
C GLY A 314 -3.03 21.39 -1.44
N LEU A 315 -3.53 21.00 -0.26
CA LEU A 315 -4.94 20.66 -0.08
C LEU A 315 -5.81 21.91 -0.21
N PRO A 316 -7.10 21.78 -0.58
CA PRO A 316 -8.02 22.92 -0.59
C PRO A 316 -8.05 23.64 0.76
N GLY A 317 -7.68 24.91 0.76
CA GLY A 317 -7.52 25.75 1.96
C GLY A 317 -6.06 26.03 2.33
N ASP A 318 -5.10 25.31 1.80
CA ASP A 318 -3.68 25.67 1.99
C ASP A 318 -3.30 26.93 1.24
N THR A 319 -2.45 27.72 1.86
CA THR A 319 -1.84 28.94 1.31
C THR A 319 -0.32 28.83 1.39
N LEU A 320 0.39 29.69 0.66
CA LEU A 320 1.86 29.76 0.78
C LEU A 320 2.29 30.09 2.21
N GLU A 321 1.48 30.87 2.96
CA GLU A 321 1.75 31.21 4.34
C GLU A 321 1.60 29.99 5.25
N SER A 322 0.51 29.20 5.08
CA SER A 322 0.33 27.96 5.87
C SER A 322 1.44 26.95 5.58
N VAL A 323 1.91 26.84 4.34
CA VAL A 323 3.04 25.98 3.97
C VAL A 323 4.35 26.47 4.61
N ARG A 324 4.63 27.80 4.57
CA ARG A 324 5.80 28.37 5.28
C ARG A 324 5.78 28.09 6.77
N HIS A 325 4.60 28.24 7.38
CA HIS A 325 4.42 27.93 8.81
C HIS A 325 4.71 26.45 9.09
N SER A 326 4.12 25.54 8.34
CA SER A 326 4.36 24.08 8.49
C SER A 326 5.84 23.70 8.33
N VAL A 327 6.51 24.26 7.32
CA VAL A 327 7.94 24.01 7.11
C VAL A 327 8.78 24.57 8.27
N ALA A 328 8.43 25.74 8.80
CA ALA A 328 9.12 26.32 9.97
C ALA A 328 8.93 25.45 11.23
N GLU A 329 7.70 24.95 11.47
CA GLU A 329 7.43 24.05 12.59
C GLU A 329 8.16 22.71 12.43
N LEU A 330 8.19 22.13 11.24
CA LEU A 330 8.94 20.91 10.97
C LEU A 330 10.46 21.10 11.19
N ARG A 331 11.00 22.25 10.82
CA ARG A 331 12.41 22.60 11.14
C ARG A 331 12.67 22.67 12.63
N ARG A 332 11.74 23.26 13.38
CA ARG A 332 11.81 23.38 14.85
C ARG A 332 11.71 22.01 15.54
N ILE A 333 10.79 21.16 15.09
CA ILE A 333 10.63 19.79 15.60
C ILE A 333 11.85 18.93 15.27
N GLY A 334 12.41 19.10 14.09
CA GLY A 334 13.66 18.46 13.68
C GLY A 334 13.54 16.95 13.42
N PRO A 335 12.61 16.47 12.61
CA PRO A 335 12.64 15.07 12.17
C PRO A 335 13.90 14.79 11.36
N ASP A 336 14.25 13.51 11.22
CA ASP A 336 15.45 13.11 10.48
C ASP A 336 15.27 13.29 8.96
N THR A 337 14.04 13.20 8.47
CA THR A 337 13.70 13.50 7.06
C THR A 337 12.24 13.92 6.93
N VAL A 338 11.95 14.74 5.92
CA VAL A 338 10.61 15.20 5.56
C VAL A 338 10.39 14.96 4.06
N GLY A 339 9.41 14.14 3.70
CA GLY A 339 8.93 14.06 2.33
C GLY A 339 7.81 15.08 2.12
N VAL A 340 7.96 15.97 1.15
CA VAL A 340 6.94 16.98 0.83
C VAL A 340 6.29 16.66 -0.51
N ASN A 341 4.97 16.53 -0.52
CA ASN A 341 4.20 16.36 -1.75
C ASN A 341 3.20 17.51 -1.88
N SER A 342 3.27 18.26 -2.99
CA SER A 342 2.35 19.36 -3.32
C SER A 342 1.38 19.02 -4.44
N ALA A 343 1.48 17.83 -5.01
CA ALA A 343 0.64 17.39 -6.10
C ALA A 343 -0.37 16.36 -5.59
N LEU A 344 -1.59 16.80 -5.33
CA LEU A 344 -2.67 15.92 -4.88
C LEU A 344 -3.16 15.07 -6.05
N ARG A 345 -2.99 13.76 -5.97
CA ARG A 345 -3.55 12.79 -6.91
C ARG A 345 -5.07 12.70 -6.73
N LEU A 346 -5.83 13.03 -7.76
CA LEU A 346 -7.30 12.95 -7.76
C LEU A 346 -7.74 11.55 -8.20
N TYR A 347 -8.51 10.85 -7.36
CA TYR A 347 -9.05 9.53 -7.67
C TYR A 347 -10.56 9.58 -7.83
N PRO A 348 -11.15 8.75 -8.72
CA PRO A 348 -12.61 8.68 -8.87
C PRO A 348 -13.28 8.17 -7.58
N GLY A 349 -14.44 8.74 -7.24
CA GLY A 349 -15.23 8.34 -6.08
C GLY A 349 -14.76 8.88 -4.74
N LEU A 350 -13.81 9.83 -4.71
CA LEU A 350 -13.49 10.62 -3.52
C LEU A 350 -14.28 11.93 -3.52
N ALA A 351 -14.94 12.25 -2.42
CA ALA A 351 -15.65 13.52 -2.26
C ALA A 351 -14.73 14.75 -2.46
N LEU A 352 -13.44 14.62 -2.13
CA LEU A 352 -12.45 15.67 -2.37
C LEU A 352 -12.23 15.90 -3.88
N THR A 353 -12.18 14.83 -4.68
CA THR A 353 -12.08 14.93 -6.14
C THR A 353 -13.29 15.66 -6.72
N ASP A 354 -14.51 15.25 -6.30
CA ASP A 354 -15.75 15.90 -6.75
C ASP A 354 -15.76 17.38 -6.40
N ARG A 355 -15.34 17.74 -5.18
CA ARG A 355 -15.26 19.14 -4.72
C ARG A 355 -14.24 19.96 -5.53
N ILE A 356 -13.06 19.42 -5.79
CA ILE A 356 -12.02 20.12 -6.58
C ILE A 356 -12.48 20.32 -8.03
N LEU A 357 -13.10 19.32 -8.64
CA LEU A 357 -13.58 19.42 -10.03
C LEU A 357 -14.76 20.37 -10.18
N ALA A 358 -15.61 20.48 -9.16
CA ALA A 358 -16.76 21.39 -9.15
C ALA A 358 -16.37 22.87 -8.97
N ASP A 359 -15.23 23.14 -8.34
CA ASP A 359 -14.79 24.50 -8.00
C ASP A 359 -13.87 25.08 -9.07
N PRO A 360 -14.32 26.16 -9.79
CA PRO A 360 -13.55 26.77 -10.86
C PRO A 360 -12.16 27.27 -10.43
N GLN A 361 -11.95 27.60 -9.16
CA GLN A 361 -10.66 28.11 -8.68
C GLN A 361 -9.52 27.08 -8.81
N PHE A 362 -9.84 25.76 -8.79
CA PHE A 362 -8.83 24.71 -8.94
C PHE A 362 -8.49 24.34 -10.38
N ARG A 363 -9.28 24.80 -11.38
CA ARG A 363 -9.05 24.47 -12.80
C ARG A 363 -7.63 24.79 -13.28
N PRO A 364 -7.03 25.95 -12.94
CA PRO A 364 -5.66 26.27 -13.35
C PRO A 364 -4.60 25.36 -12.71
N ALA A 365 -4.93 24.71 -11.58
CA ALA A 365 -4.02 23.84 -10.83
C ALA A 365 -4.11 22.37 -11.27
N LEU A 366 -5.03 22.01 -12.16
CA LEU A 366 -5.15 20.64 -12.67
C LEU A 366 -4.07 20.36 -13.71
N SER A 367 -3.44 19.19 -13.61
CA SER A 367 -2.40 18.75 -14.55
C SER A 367 -2.91 18.56 -15.99
N GLN A 368 -4.22 18.39 -16.13
CA GLN A 368 -4.93 18.31 -17.43
C GLN A 368 -6.43 18.63 -17.26
N PRO A 369 -7.13 19.07 -18.31
CA PRO A 369 -8.57 19.26 -18.25
C PRO A 369 -9.32 17.96 -17.95
N VAL A 370 -10.27 18.03 -17.03
CA VAL A 370 -11.13 16.92 -16.62
C VAL A 370 -12.57 17.39 -16.56
N SER A 371 -13.47 16.61 -17.16
CA SER A 371 -14.90 16.92 -17.20
C SER A 371 -15.70 16.10 -16.20
N ARG A 372 -15.27 14.88 -15.89
CA ARG A 372 -16.00 13.94 -15.03
C ARG A 372 -15.05 13.26 -14.05
N PRO A 373 -15.49 12.98 -12.81
CA PRO A 373 -14.65 12.30 -11.80
C PRO A 373 -14.09 10.95 -12.27
N ILE A 374 -14.83 10.20 -13.10
CA ILE A 374 -14.38 8.91 -13.64
C ILE A 374 -13.11 9.04 -14.50
N ASP A 375 -12.94 10.18 -15.16
CA ASP A 375 -11.77 10.43 -16.01
C ASP A 375 -10.49 10.51 -15.16
N CYS A 376 -10.62 10.75 -13.85
CA CYS A 376 -9.52 10.70 -12.88
C CYS A 376 -9.00 9.28 -12.57
N LEU A 377 -9.51 8.22 -13.21
CA LEU A 377 -8.85 6.92 -13.19
C LEU A 377 -7.44 7.03 -13.81
N ARG A 378 -7.31 7.74 -14.92
CA ARG A 378 -5.99 8.17 -15.41
C ARG A 378 -5.42 9.25 -14.48
N PRO A 379 -4.07 9.34 -14.38
CA PRO A 379 -3.44 10.26 -13.45
C PRO A 379 -3.81 11.72 -13.72
N VAL A 380 -4.56 12.30 -12.80
CA VAL A 380 -4.86 13.73 -12.74
C VAL A 380 -4.39 14.24 -11.39
N PHE A 381 -3.66 15.34 -11.40
CA PHE A 381 -3.15 15.99 -10.19
C PHE A 381 -3.71 17.40 -10.05
N CYS A 382 -4.00 17.79 -8.83
CA CYS A 382 -4.26 19.18 -8.45
C CYS A 382 -3.02 19.71 -7.72
N GLN A 383 -2.37 20.74 -8.28
CA GLN A 383 -1.15 21.32 -7.73
C GLN A 383 -1.23 22.86 -7.80
N HIS A 384 -1.72 23.49 -6.75
CA HIS A 384 -1.77 24.95 -6.66
C HIS A 384 -0.58 25.56 -5.91
N ILE A 385 0.20 24.75 -5.18
CA ILE A 385 1.51 25.13 -4.66
C ILE A 385 2.55 24.54 -5.61
N THR A 386 3.26 25.38 -6.34
CA THR A 386 4.24 24.91 -7.32
C THR A 386 5.51 24.37 -6.65
N VAL A 387 6.25 23.52 -7.37
CA VAL A 387 7.55 23.02 -6.91
C VAL A 387 8.54 24.15 -6.65
N GLN A 388 8.56 25.19 -7.52
CA GLN A 388 9.44 26.33 -7.32
C GLN A 388 9.13 27.08 -6.02
N GLN A 389 7.85 27.29 -5.72
CA GLN A 389 7.42 27.92 -4.47
C GLN A 389 7.82 27.08 -3.24
N LEU A 390 7.75 25.74 -3.35
CA LEU A 390 8.25 24.85 -2.30
C LEU A 390 9.77 24.95 -2.14
N GLN A 391 10.51 24.94 -3.22
CA GLN A 391 11.97 25.10 -3.20
C GLN A 391 12.37 26.41 -2.56
N ASP A 392 11.68 27.51 -2.89
CA ASP A 392 11.92 28.83 -2.29
C ASP A 392 11.63 28.84 -0.78
N ILE A 393 10.65 28.06 -0.30
CA ILE A 393 10.30 27.95 1.12
C ILE A 393 11.28 27.03 1.86
N ILE A 394 11.62 25.90 1.24
CA ILE A 394 12.49 24.86 1.83
C ILE A 394 13.96 25.28 1.79
N GLY A 395 14.41 26.00 0.75
CA GLY A 395 15.82 26.32 0.54
C GLY A 395 16.68 25.06 0.45
N ASP A 396 17.91 25.14 0.96
CA ASP A 396 18.93 24.08 0.90
C ASP A 396 18.89 23.11 2.10
N ASP A 397 17.77 23.02 2.83
CA ASP A 397 17.69 22.12 3.98
C ASP A 397 17.65 20.65 3.54
N PRO A 398 18.72 19.86 3.78
CA PRO A 398 18.85 18.50 3.24
C PRO A 398 17.87 17.48 3.84
N ARG A 399 17.16 17.86 4.90
CA ARG A 399 16.16 16.99 5.52
C ARG A 399 14.89 16.93 4.68
N PHE A 400 14.59 17.96 3.88
CA PHE A 400 13.39 18.04 3.05
C PHE A 400 13.66 17.46 1.66
N ARG A 401 12.73 16.68 1.18
CA ARG A 401 12.72 16.07 -0.15
C ARG A 401 11.36 16.29 -0.80
N ILE A 402 11.36 16.83 -2.02
CA ILE A 402 10.13 17.02 -2.78
C ILE A 402 9.84 15.74 -3.57
N GLU A 403 8.73 15.11 -3.25
CA GLU A 403 8.28 13.88 -3.91
C GLU A 403 8.06 14.09 -5.41
N GLY A 404 8.41 13.07 -6.20
CA GLY A 404 8.35 13.16 -7.67
C GLY A 404 9.63 13.73 -8.31
N PHE A 405 10.46 14.46 -7.59
CA PHE A 405 11.77 14.97 -8.03
C PHE A 405 12.90 14.11 -7.48
N ASP A 406 12.84 13.77 -6.20
CA ASP A 406 13.74 12.80 -5.59
C ASP A 406 13.19 11.40 -5.85
N ARG A 407 13.97 10.53 -6.47
CA ARG A 407 13.55 9.16 -6.82
C ARG A 407 13.48 8.20 -5.62
N ARG A 408 13.71 8.68 -4.40
CA ARG A 408 13.70 7.87 -3.20
C ARG A 408 12.30 7.79 -2.61
N THR A 409 11.87 6.58 -2.31
CA THR A 409 10.64 6.30 -1.55
C THR A 409 10.88 6.42 -0.04
N ASN A 410 9.81 6.37 0.76
CA ASN A 410 9.90 6.40 2.22
C ASN A 410 10.78 5.30 2.79
N TYR A 411 10.82 4.11 2.18
CA TYR A 411 11.66 2.98 2.58
C TYR A 411 13.16 3.24 2.33
N GLN A 412 13.48 4.12 1.40
CA GLN A 412 14.85 4.49 1.00
C GLN A 412 15.34 5.77 1.67
N ARG A 413 14.55 6.35 2.56
CA ARG A 413 14.93 7.56 3.35
C ARG A 413 15.90 7.25 4.49
N LEU A 414 16.48 6.10 4.49
CA LEU A 414 17.39 5.58 5.51
C LEU A 414 18.83 5.97 5.27
#